data_3e0d69745d9fd686c7caa5d21a934dac
#
_entry.id   3e0d69745d9fd686c7caa5d21a934dac
#
_cell.length_a   1.000
_cell.length_b   1.000
_cell.length_c   1.000
_cell.angle_alpha   90.00
_cell.angle_beta   90.00
_cell.angle_gamma   90.00
#
_symmetry.space_group_name_H-M   'P 1'
#
loop_
_entity.id
_entity.type
_entity.pdbx_description
1 polymer ?
#
loop_
_entity_poly.entity_id
_entity_poly.type
_entity_poly.pdbx_seq_one_letter_code
_entity_poly.pdbx_strand_id
1 'polypeptide(L)'
;AFLQGDPYKTQYFEHMMDGIFATTKMAHNGLPFDKTSATKEVTELENKLAYKIQYTTGTYSAFWPEKLGVLNILSSSQVTALLWGREVRYKTDVPLTDELGEPVLFKGGVKKGQQKTRKEDRYHDVEPLCEDDISQEFVNKGWEKTSGAQTINRILSLPGDSNAHAFCRELLEIRNLSKTINTYFKPYIDFAVKGRIHPSYNHCITQTGRLSSSKPNMQNISGKSQ
;
A
#
# COMPACT_ATOMS: atom_id res chain seq x y z
N ALA A 1 -32.72 19.73 32.03
CA ALA A 1 -33.63 18.68 32.49
C ALA A 1 -33.02 17.25 32.32
N PHE A 2 -32.17 16.99 31.32
CA PHE A 2 -31.65 15.62 31.05
C PHE A 2 -30.60 15.11 32.04
N LEU A 3 -29.93 15.98 32.78
CA LEU A 3 -28.85 15.65 33.71
C LEU A 3 -29.23 15.80 35.20
N GLN A 4 -30.42 16.30 35.51
CA GLN A 4 -30.84 16.52 36.91
C GLN A 4 -31.07 15.18 37.61
N GLY A 5 -30.26 14.89 38.63
CA GLY A 5 -30.43 13.77 39.54
C GLY A 5 -29.48 12.59 39.41
N ASP A 6 -28.58 12.54 38.39
CA ASP A 6 -27.60 11.48 38.25
C ASP A 6 -26.17 12.05 38.37
N PRO A 7 -25.49 11.85 39.52
CA PRO A 7 -24.17 12.40 39.74
C PRO A 7 -23.11 11.84 38.76
N TYR A 8 -23.25 10.61 38.25
CA TYR A 8 -22.32 10.02 37.30
C TYR A 8 -22.46 10.66 35.92
N LYS A 9 -23.68 11.01 35.49
CA LYS A 9 -23.89 11.71 34.21
C LYS A 9 -23.37 13.13 34.25
N THR A 10 -23.52 13.83 35.36
CA THR A 10 -22.99 15.19 35.55
C THR A 10 -21.46 15.16 35.51
N GLN A 11 -20.86 14.28 36.31
CA GLN A 11 -19.40 14.14 36.33
C GLN A 11 -18.81 13.72 34.97
N TYR A 12 -19.48 12.79 34.27
CA TYR A 12 -19.06 12.40 32.91
C TYR A 12 -19.14 13.56 31.93
N PHE A 13 -20.19 14.37 31.99
CA PHE A 13 -20.36 15.54 31.14
C PHE A 13 -19.29 16.59 31.39
N GLU A 14 -19.00 16.89 32.66
CA GLU A 14 -17.94 17.82 33.07
C GLU A 14 -16.57 17.36 32.53
N HIS A 15 -16.18 16.11 32.74
CA HIS A 15 -14.94 15.56 32.21
C HIS A 15 -14.87 15.59 30.68
N MET A 16 -15.97 15.29 29.99
CA MET A 16 -16.02 15.41 28.54
C MET A 16 -15.85 16.84 28.06
N MET A 17 -16.49 17.81 28.73
CA MET A 17 -16.38 19.22 28.36
C MET A 17 -14.95 19.73 28.57
N ASP A 18 -14.30 19.39 29.69
CA ASP A 18 -12.91 19.72 29.92
C ASP A 18 -11.97 19.11 28.86
N GLY A 19 -12.23 17.86 28.47
CA GLY A 19 -11.52 17.19 27.38
C GLY A 19 -11.71 17.91 26.03
N ILE A 20 -12.93 18.35 25.72
CA ILE A 20 -13.23 19.13 24.51
C ILE A 20 -12.50 20.47 24.52
N PHE A 21 -12.52 21.20 25.64
CA PHE A 21 -11.79 22.46 25.75
C PHE A 21 -10.28 22.27 25.59
N ALA A 22 -9.71 21.26 26.24
CA ALA A 22 -8.29 20.96 26.13
C ALA A 22 -7.88 20.65 24.68
N THR A 23 -8.60 19.78 24.00
CA THR A 23 -8.31 19.39 22.61
C THR A 23 -8.57 20.50 21.60
N THR A 24 -9.59 21.35 21.84
CA THR A 24 -9.84 22.56 21.05
C THR A 24 -8.66 23.52 21.16
N LYS A 25 -8.14 23.74 22.38
CA LYS A 25 -6.96 24.56 22.61
C LYS A 25 -5.71 23.96 21.95
N MET A 26 -5.52 22.64 22.02
CA MET A 26 -4.43 21.94 21.32
C MET A 26 -4.53 22.11 19.81
N ALA A 27 -5.72 21.93 19.23
CA ALA A 27 -5.97 22.11 17.80
C ALA A 27 -5.72 23.57 17.37
N HIS A 28 -6.18 24.54 18.16
CA HIS A 28 -5.97 25.97 17.91
C HIS A 28 -4.48 26.35 17.97
N ASN A 29 -3.78 25.93 19.00
CA ASN A 29 -2.36 26.20 19.15
C ASN A 29 -1.52 25.49 18.09
N GLY A 30 -1.91 24.30 17.67
CA GLY A 30 -1.19 23.45 16.73
C GLY A 30 0.16 22.96 17.28
N LEU A 31 0.80 22.10 16.52
CA LEU A 31 2.12 21.54 16.81
C LEU A 31 3.19 22.21 15.93
N PRO A 32 4.35 22.62 16.48
CA PRO A 32 5.46 23.12 15.67
C PRO A 32 5.88 22.08 14.63
N PHE A 33 6.12 22.51 13.39
CA PHE A 33 6.53 21.63 12.30
C PHE A 33 7.46 22.35 11.34
N ASP A 34 8.66 21.81 11.16
CA ASP A 34 9.61 22.28 10.17
C ASP A 34 9.33 21.66 8.80
N LYS A 35 8.57 22.39 7.99
CA LYS A 35 8.20 21.96 6.63
C LYS A 35 9.42 21.80 5.73
N THR A 36 10.45 22.64 5.89
CA THR A 36 11.65 22.63 5.04
C THR A 36 12.45 21.36 5.24
N SER A 37 12.77 21.05 6.50
CA SER A 37 13.48 19.82 6.86
C SER A 37 12.68 18.59 6.48
N ALA A 38 11.37 18.58 6.72
CA ALA A 38 10.49 17.44 6.34
C ALA A 38 10.44 17.24 4.82
N THR A 39 10.40 18.30 4.02
CA THR A 39 10.40 18.18 2.55
C THR A 39 11.72 17.61 2.04
N LYS A 40 12.85 18.03 2.62
CA LYS A 40 14.16 17.46 2.28
C LYS A 40 14.21 15.96 2.57
N GLU A 41 13.80 15.58 3.78
CA GLU A 41 13.75 14.17 4.21
C GLU A 41 12.86 13.33 3.28
N VAL A 42 11.67 13.83 2.90
CA VAL A 42 10.79 13.14 1.94
C VAL A 42 11.48 12.90 0.61
N THR A 43 12.20 13.90 0.08
CA THR A 43 12.92 13.75 -1.19
C THR A 43 13.98 12.65 -1.10
N GLU A 44 14.73 12.58 0.01
CA GLU A 44 15.72 11.55 0.24
C GLU A 44 15.08 10.14 0.34
N LEU A 45 13.95 10.04 1.07
CA LEU A 45 13.20 8.80 1.21
C LEU A 45 12.55 8.36 -0.12
N GLU A 46 12.05 9.28 -0.93
CA GLU A 46 11.51 8.99 -2.27
C GLU A 46 12.58 8.45 -3.22
N ASN A 47 13.78 9.04 -3.21
CA ASN A 47 14.91 8.56 -3.98
C ASN A 47 15.33 7.15 -3.53
N LYS A 48 15.40 6.90 -2.23
CA LYS A 48 15.68 5.57 -1.67
C LYS A 48 14.61 4.56 -2.06
N LEU A 49 13.34 4.95 -2.00
CA LEU A 49 12.22 4.10 -2.38
C LEU A 49 12.28 3.74 -3.88
N ALA A 50 12.51 4.73 -4.75
CA ALA A 50 12.63 4.53 -6.19
C ALA A 50 13.78 3.57 -6.53
N TYR A 51 14.94 3.77 -5.92
CA TYR A 51 16.09 2.87 -6.07
C TYR A 51 15.75 1.43 -5.64
N LYS A 52 15.13 1.25 -4.46
CA LYS A 52 14.76 -0.08 -3.98
C LYS A 52 13.73 -0.76 -4.88
N ILE A 53 12.72 -0.03 -5.36
CA ILE A 53 11.76 -0.57 -6.33
C ILE A 53 12.46 -1.02 -7.60
N GLN A 54 13.33 -0.20 -8.17
CA GLN A 54 14.07 -0.53 -9.38
C GLN A 54 14.97 -1.75 -9.18
N TYR A 55 15.74 -1.77 -8.10
CA TYR A 55 16.62 -2.87 -7.75
C TYR A 55 15.86 -4.19 -7.58
N THR A 56 14.82 -4.19 -6.76
CA THR A 56 14.02 -5.40 -6.49
C THR A 56 13.30 -5.87 -7.76
N THR A 57 12.71 -4.95 -8.54
CA THR A 57 12.08 -5.30 -9.82
C THR A 57 13.10 -5.93 -10.77
N GLY A 58 14.28 -5.35 -10.91
CA GLY A 58 15.36 -5.89 -11.76
C GLY A 58 15.82 -7.28 -11.32
N THR A 59 16.06 -7.46 -10.02
CA THR A 59 16.52 -8.74 -9.45
C THR A 59 15.50 -9.87 -9.69
N TYR A 60 14.22 -9.58 -9.52
CA TYR A 60 13.17 -10.61 -9.62
C TYR A 60 12.47 -10.67 -10.98
N SER A 61 12.86 -9.82 -11.93
CA SER A 61 12.31 -9.87 -13.31
C SER A 61 12.59 -11.18 -14.01
N ALA A 62 13.68 -11.87 -13.68
CA ALA A 62 14.00 -13.19 -14.24
C ALA A 62 12.98 -14.27 -13.90
N PHE A 63 12.24 -14.12 -12.80
CA PHE A 63 11.17 -15.01 -12.36
C PHE A 63 9.79 -14.58 -12.89
N TRP A 64 9.73 -13.50 -13.67
CA TRP A 64 8.50 -12.96 -14.21
C TRP A 64 8.44 -13.13 -15.73
N PRO A 65 7.43 -13.83 -16.26
CA PRO A 65 7.33 -14.07 -17.69
C PRO A 65 7.22 -12.80 -18.53
N GLU A 66 8.04 -12.64 -19.56
CA GLU A 66 8.04 -11.47 -20.45
C GLU A 66 6.66 -11.18 -21.06
N LYS A 67 5.88 -12.22 -21.35
CA LYS A 67 4.51 -12.11 -21.88
C LYS A 67 3.56 -11.32 -20.99
N LEU A 68 3.86 -11.24 -19.68
CA LEU A 68 3.06 -10.51 -18.71
C LEU A 68 3.48 -9.03 -18.59
N GLY A 69 4.49 -8.62 -19.37
CA GLY A 69 5.06 -7.27 -19.30
C GLY A 69 5.97 -7.08 -18.09
N VAL A 70 6.18 -5.83 -17.69
CA VAL A 70 7.09 -5.49 -16.59
C VAL A 70 6.47 -5.86 -15.24
N LEU A 71 7.26 -6.55 -14.40
CA LEU A 71 6.87 -6.86 -13.02
C LEU A 71 6.62 -5.58 -12.22
N ASN A 72 5.43 -5.47 -11.64
CA ASN A 72 5.08 -4.39 -10.72
C ASN A 72 5.00 -4.93 -9.28
N ILE A 73 6.07 -4.76 -8.52
CA ILE A 73 6.17 -5.21 -7.12
C ILE A 73 5.25 -4.44 -6.15
N LEU A 74 4.62 -3.36 -6.61
CA LEU A 74 3.60 -2.64 -5.83
C LEU A 74 2.20 -3.23 -6.04
N SER A 75 2.01 -4.07 -7.06
CA SER A 75 0.75 -4.76 -7.33
C SER A 75 0.61 -6.01 -6.45
N SER A 76 -0.37 -6.01 -5.54
CA SER A 76 -0.63 -7.16 -4.67
C SER A 76 -0.93 -8.45 -5.44
N SER A 77 -1.61 -8.36 -6.59
CA SER A 77 -1.93 -9.53 -7.42
C SER A 77 -0.68 -10.12 -8.07
N GLN A 78 0.20 -9.28 -8.63
CA GLN A 78 1.45 -9.74 -9.24
C GLN A 78 2.41 -10.31 -8.20
N VAL A 79 2.54 -9.66 -7.05
CA VAL A 79 3.35 -10.17 -5.93
C VAL A 79 2.82 -11.51 -5.42
N THR A 80 1.49 -11.67 -5.35
CA THR A 80 0.90 -12.96 -4.95
C THR A 80 1.17 -14.05 -5.97
N ALA A 81 1.08 -13.72 -7.27
CA ALA A 81 1.39 -14.67 -8.33
C ALA A 81 2.88 -15.07 -8.33
N LEU A 82 3.77 -14.11 -8.12
CA LEU A 82 5.21 -14.34 -8.03
C LEU A 82 5.59 -15.21 -6.81
N LEU A 83 4.96 -14.97 -5.66
CA LEU A 83 5.25 -15.77 -4.44
C LEU A 83 4.72 -17.20 -4.54
N TRP A 84 3.50 -17.40 -5.06
CA TRP A 84 2.75 -18.64 -4.92
C TRP A 84 2.46 -19.38 -6.22
N GLY A 85 2.93 -18.86 -7.37
CA GLY A 85 2.74 -19.54 -8.65
C GLY A 85 1.28 -19.51 -9.11
N ARG A 86 0.69 -18.32 -9.25
CA ARG A 86 -0.69 -18.19 -9.74
C ARG A 86 -0.73 -17.85 -11.21
N GLU A 87 -1.81 -18.27 -11.84
CA GLU A 87 -2.16 -17.85 -13.18
C GLU A 87 -2.45 -16.35 -13.23
N VAL A 88 -1.82 -15.64 -14.17
CA VAL A 88 -2.00 -14.20 -14.38
C VAL A 88 -2.64 -13.94 -15.71
N ARG A 89 -3.74 -13.18 -15.69
CA ARG A 89 -4.43 -12.74 -16.90
C ARG A 89 -3.68 -11.57 -17.54
N TYR A 90 -3.45 -11.65 -18.84
CA TYR A 90 -2.90 -10.58 -19.64
C TYR A 90 -3.67 -10.40 -20.95
N LYS A 91 -3.51 -9.24 -21.58
CA LYS A 91 -4.16 -8.94 -22.86
C LYS A 91 -3.13 -9.01 -23.97
N THR A 92 -3.44 -9.77 -25.01
CA THR A 92 -2.66 -9.81 -26.24
C THR A 92 -3.47 -9.26 -27.40
N ASP A 93 -2.79 -8.60 -28.34
CA ASP A 93 -3.41 -8.11 -29.56
C ASP A 93 -3.44 -9.27 -30.58
N VAL A 94 -4.63 -9.73 -30.92
CA VAL A 94 -4.83 -10.79 -31.91
C VAL A 94 -5.29 -10.17 -33.22
N PRO A 95 -4.66 -10.49 -34.37
CA PRO A 95 -5.07 -10.00 -35.67
C PRO A 95 -6.52 -10.35 -35.96
N LEU A 96 -7.27 -9.40 -36.48
CA LEU A 96 -8.65 -9.60 -36.93
C LEU A 96 -8.64 -10.12 -38.40
N THR A 97 -9.26 -11.27 -38.61
CA THR A 97 -9.55 -11.81 -39.93
C THR A 97 -11.06 -11.85 -40.17
N ASP A 98 -11.48 -11.78 -41.43
CA ASP A 98 -12.86 -11.96 -41.85
C ASP A 98 -13.27 -13.48 -41.95
N GLU A 99 -14.48 -13.75 -42.42
CA GLU A 99 -15.01 -15.11 -42.54
C GLU A 99 -14.24 -15.96 -43.56
N LEU A 100 -13.47 -15.34 -44.46
CA LEU A 100 -12.64 -16.00 -45.47
C LEU A 100 -11.16 -16.15 -45.01
N GLY A 101 -10.84 -15.66 -43.79
CA GLY A 101 -9.50 -15.71 -43.26
C GLY A 101 -8.61 -14.52 -43.69
N GLU A 102 -9.13 -13.55 -44.45
CA GLU A 102 -8.39 -12.40 -44.93
C GLU A 102 -8.24 -11.34 -43.82
N PRO A 103 -7.11 -10.60 -43.81
CA PRO A 103 -6.85 -9.59 -42.75
C PRO A 103 -7.79 -8.39 -42.87
N VAL A 104 -8.52 -8.07 -41.82
CA VAL A 104 -9.36 -6.88 -41.76
C VAL A 104 -8.49 -5.64 -41.53
N LEU A 105 -8.47 -4.72 -42.50
CA LEU A 105 -7.62 -3.51 -42.43
C LEU A 105 -8.41 -2.29 -41.95
N PHE A 106 -7.66 -1.29 -41.41
CA PHE A 106 -8.25 0.01 -41.15
C PHE A 106 -8.54 0.76 -42.46
N LYS A 107 -9.79 1.21 -42.62
CA LYS A 107 -10.26 1.88 -43.87
C LYS A 107 -9.89 3.38 -43.91
N GLY A 108 -9.48 3.98 -42.80
CA GLY A 108 -9.16 5.43 -42.71
C GLY A 108 -8.33 5.81 -41.49
N GLY A 109 -7.95 7.08 -41.39
CA GLY A 109 -7.12 7.64 -40.31
C GLY A 109 -5.64 7.28 -40.43
N VAL A 110 -4.88 7.60 -39.36
CA VAL A 110 -3.40 7.40 -39.30
C VAL A 110 -2.99 5.92 -39.49
N LYS A 111 -3.87 4.99 -39.16
CA LYS A 111 -3.63 3.52 -39.27
C LYS A 111 -4.17 2.89 -40.55
N LYS A 112 -4.56 3.70 -41.57
CA LYS A 112 -5.10 3.18 -42.84
C LYS A 112 -4.13 2.15 -43.46
N GLY A 113 -4.68 0.97 -43.83
CA GLY A 113 -3.91 -0.11 -44.40
C GLY A 113 -3.22 -1.04 -43.39
N GLN A 114 -3.22 -0.71 -42.12
CA GLN A 114 -2.73 -1.63 -41.07
C GLN A 114 -3.85 -2.65 -40.72
N GLN A 115 -3.43 -3.85 -40.33
CA GLN A 115 -4.35 -4.89 -39.88
C GLN A 115 -4.96 -4.48 -38.53
N LYS A 116 -6.28 -4.65 -38.43
CA LYS A 116 -6.97 -4.45 -37.13
C LYS A 116 -6.63 -5.61 -36.20
N THR A 117 -6.48 -5.26 -34.93
CA THR A 117 -6.32 -6.22 -33.83
C THR A 117 -7.46 -6.09 -32.85
N ARG A 118 -7.80 -7.19 -32.19
CA ARG A 118 -8.66 -7.20 -30.99
C ARG A 118 -7.84 -7.63 -29.80
N LYS A 119 -8.18 -7.10 -28.62
CA LYS A 119 -7.56 -7.54 -27.37
C LYS A 119 -8.26 -8.79 -26.87
N GLU A 120 -7.51 -9.89 -26.78
CA GLU A 120 -7.98 -11.13 -26.16
C GLU A 120 -7.31 -11.31 -24.80
N ASP A 121 -8.10 -11.81 -23.85
CA ASP A 121 -7.59 -12.21 -22.55
C ASP A 121 -6.92 -13.58 -22.68
N ARG A 122 -5.69 -13.64 -22.23
CA ARG A 122 -4.92 -14.88 -22.11
C ARG A 122 -4.39 -15.02 -20.70
N TYR A 123 -4.00 -16.21 -20.35
CA TYR A 123 -3.54 -16.57 -19.02
C TYR A 123 -2.16 -17.20 -19.13
N HIS A 124 -1.34 -16.94 -18.13
CA HIS A 124 -0.01 -17.52 -18.02
C HIS A 124 0.32 -17.86 -16.59
N ASP A 125 0.82 -19.08 -16.36
CA ASP A 125 1.28 -19.52 -15.06
C ASP A 125 2.63 -18.90 -14.74
N VAL A 126 2.76 -18.40 -13.52
CA VAL A 126 4.01 -17.85 -12.98
C VAL A 126 4.63 -18.90 -12.07
N GLU A 127 5.93 -19.18 -12.24
CA GLU A 127 6.65 -20.07 -11.34
C GLU A 127 6.79 -19.45 -9.94
N PRO A 128 6.47 -20.19 -8.88
CA PRO A 128 6.50 -19.65 -7.52
C PRO A 128 7.93 -19.40 -7.02
N LEU A 129 8.13 -18.29 -6.31
CA LEU A 129 9.35 -18.07 -5.52
C LEU A 129 9.36 -18.89 -4.23
N CYS A 130 8.17 -19.16 -3.66
CA CYS A 130 8.05 -20.01 -2.49
C CYS A 130 8.26 -21.46 -2.89
N GLU A 131 9.29 -22.06 -2.35
CA GLU A 131 9.62 -23.48 -2.51
C GLU A 131 8.50 -24.37 -1.92
N ASP A 132 8.50 -25.65 -2.27
CA ASP A 132 7.44 -26.58 -1.89
C ASP A 132 7.31 -26.75 -0.37
N ASP A 133 8.41 -26.68 0.38
CA ASP A 133 8.44 -26.75 1.85
C ASP A 133 7.69 -25.58 2.49
N ILE A 134 7.93 -24.34 2.04
CA ILE A 134 7.19 -23.15 2.49
C ILE A 134 5.72 -23.29 2.12
N SER A 135 5.45 -23.72 0.89
CA SER A 135 4.09 -23.88 0.36
C SER A 135 3.31 -24.93 1.15
N GLN A 136 3.95 -26.06 1.53
CA GLN A 136 3.37 -27.13 2.30
C GLN A 136 3.12 -26.72 3.77
N GLU A 137 4.04 -25.95 4.37
CA GLU A 137 3.88 -25.45 5.73
C GLU A 137 2.67 -24.50 5.84
N PHE A 138 2.43 -23.68 4.81
CA PHE A 138 1.23 -22.82 4.73
C PHE A 138 -0.06 -23.66 4.67
N VAL A 139 -0.05 -24.77 3.91
CA VAL A 139 -1.20 -25.69 3.85
C VAL A 139 -1.41 -26.36 5.20
N ASN A 140 -0.35 -26.90 5.82
CA ASN A 140 -0.41 -27.59 7.11
C ASN A 140 -0.97 -26.70 8.22
N LYS A 141 -0.65 -25.40 8.22
CA LYS A 141 -1.10 -24.42 9.20
C LYS A 141 -2.41 -23.71 8.82
N GLY A 142 -3.00 -24.03 7.68
CA GLY A 142 -4.21 -23.36 7.18
C GLY A 142 -4.01 -21.86 6.93
N TRP A 143 -2.81 -21.45 6.56
CA TRP A 143 -2.50 -20.04 6.28
C TRP A 143 -2.84 -19.65 4.85
N GLU A 144 -3.38 -18.45 4.69
CA GLU A 144 -3.69 -17.93 3.36
C GLU A 144 -2.45 -17.54 2.57
N LYS A 145 -2.40 -17.98 1.31
CA LYS A 145 -1.35 -17.66 0.33
C LYS A 145 -1.67 -16.33 -0.35
N THR A 146 -1.26 -15.23 0.28
CA THR A 146 -1.45 -13.85 -0.21
C THR A 146 -0.13 -13.09 -0.27
N SER A 147 -0.16 -11.80 -0.58
CA SER A 147 0.97 -10.89 -0.47
C SER A 147 0.84 -9.92 0.71
N GLY A 148 -0.07 -10.18 1.64
CA GLY A 148 -0.30 -9.33 2.80
C GLY A 148 0.87 -9.34 3.79
N ALA A 149 0.96 -8.31 4.64
CA ALA A 149 2.04 -8.20 5.65
C ALA A 149 2.10 -9.42 6.58
N GLN A 150 0.95 -9.98 6.95
CA GLN A 150 0.89 -11.18 7.79
C GLN A 150 1.51 -12.39 7.10
N THR A 151 1.20 -12.61 5.81
CA THR A 151 1.77 -13.68 5.00
C THR A 151 3.29 -13.53 4.86
N ILE A 152 3.75 -12.32 4.56
CA ILE A 152 5.18 -12.02 4.43
C ILE A 152 5.92 -12.30 5.76
N ASN A 153 5.38 -11.84 6.89
CA ASN A 153 5.97 -12.12 8.20
C ASN A 153 5.99 -13.62 8.54
N ARG A 154 4.97 -14.37 8.12
CA ARG A 154 4.93 -15.84 8.27
C ARG A 154 6.03 -16.51 7.45
N ILE A 155 6.23 -16.12 6.19
CA ILE A 155 7.35 -16.63 5.38
C ILE A 155 8.67 -16.36 6.09
N LEU A 156 8.89 -15.11 6.55
CA LEU A 156 10.12 -14.72 7.23
C LEU A 156 10.33 -15.40 8.60
N SER A 157 9.28 -15.95 9.20
CA SER A 157 9.37 -16.72 10.46
C SER A 157 9.71 -18.19 10.25
N LEU A 158 9.61 -18.68 9.02
CA LEU A 158 10.01 -20.05 8.69
C LEU A 158 11.54 -20.15 8.58
N PRO A 159 12.12 -21.31 8.89
CA PRO A 159 13.56 -21.51 8.72
C PRO A 159 13.93 -21.52 7.23
N GLY A 160 15.11 -20.98 6.93
CA GLY A 160 15.64 -20.93 5.56
C GLY A 160 16.06 -19.53 5.13
N ASP A 161 16.71 -19.44 4.00
CA ASP A 161 17.13 -18.19 3.35
C ASP A 161 16.99 -18.30 1.82
N SER A 162 15.79 -18.64 1.38
CA SER A 162 15.45 -18.79 -0.03
C SER A 162 15.22 -17.43 -0.73
N ASN A 163 15.07 -17.46 -2.06
CA ASN A 163 14.70 -16.29 -2.84
C ASN A 163 13.37 -15.65 -2.35
N ALA A 164 12.45 -16.45 -1.85
CA ALA A 164 11.20 -15.96 -1.26
C ALA A 164 11.47 -15.14 0.02
N HIS A 165 12.37 -15.60 0.91
CA HIS A 165 12.75 -14.86 2.11
C HIS A 165 13.41 -13.52 1.75
N ALA A 166 14.38 -13.53 0.82
CA ALA A 166 15.07 -12.34 0.36
C ALA A 166 14.09 -11.33 -0.26
N PHE A 167 13.21 -11.79 -1.14
CA PHE A 167 12.15 -10.96 -1.74
C PHE A 167 11.21 -10.37 -0.70
N CYS A 168 10.79 -11.16 0.28
CA CYS A 168 9.90 -10.71 1.35
C CYS A 168 10.55 -9.63 2.22
N ARG A 169 11.84 -9.71 2.53
CA ARG A 169 12.59 -8.66 3.25
C ARG A 169 12.59 -7.34 2.47
N GLU A 170 12.96 -7.38 1.20
CA GLU A 170 12.95 -6.19 0.33
C GLU A 170 11.55 -5.58 0.20
N LEU A 171 10.53 -6.42 0.02
CA LEU A 171 9.15 -5.97 -0.12
C LEU A 171 8.63 -5.29 1.16
N LEU A 172 9.00 -5.78 2.36
CA LEU A 172 8.66 -5.12 3.62
C LEU A 172 9.32 -3.75 3.74
N GLU A 173 10.60 -3.62 3.37
CA GLU A 173 11.27 -2.33 3.40
C GLU A 173 10.61 -1.32 2.44
N ILE A 174 10.31 -1.74 1.20
CA ILE A 174 9.62 -0.91 0.21
C ILE A 174 8.26 -0.44 0.74
N ARG A 175 7.48 -1.35 1.33
CA ARG A 175 6.17 -1.03 1.90
C ARG A 175 6.26 -0.10 3.10
N ASN A 176 7.24 -0.30 3.97
CA ASN A 176 7.47 0.57 5.13
C ASN A 176 7.90 1.98 4.69
N LEU A 177 8.82 2.11 3.73
CA LEU A 177 9.20 3.39 3.16
C LEU A 177 8.02 4.10 2.52
N SER A 178 7.27 3.39 1.66
CA SER A 178 6.07 3.94 1.02
C SER A 178 5.02 4.40 2.02
N LYS A 179 4.77 3.62 3.07
CA LYS A 179 3.86 4.00 4.16
C LYS A 179 4.37 5.23 4.91
N THR A 180 5.64 5.28 5.23
CA THR A 180 6.26 6.40 5.95
C THR A 180 6.08 7.70 5.16
N ILE A 181 6.39 7.68 3.87
CA ILE A 181 6.24 8.84 3.00
C ILE A 181 4.78 9.25 2.87
N ASN A 182 3.91 8.34 2.47
CA ASN A 182 2.54 8.67 2.06
C ASN A 182 1.56 8.83 3.23
N THR A 183 1.79 8.13 4.34
CA THR A 183 0.87 8.17 5.50
C THR A 183 1.25 9.23 6.52
N TYR A 184 2.57 9.51 6.65
CA TYR A 184 3.04 10.44 7.69
C TYR A 184 3.57 11.73 7.09
N PHE A 185 4.65 11.70 6.32
CA PHE A 185 5.33 12.91 5.89
C PHE A 185 4.49 13.79 4.96
N LYS A 186 3.98 13.24 3.85
CA LYS A 186 3.22 14.02 2.87
C LYS A 186 2.00 14.71 3.49
N PRO A 187 1.13 14.01 4.24
CA PRO A 187 0.01 14.68 4.89
C PRO A 187 0.44 15.77 5.87
N TYR A 188 1.55 15.57 6.61
CA TYR A 188 2.03 16.59 7.55
C TYR A 188 2.55 17.83 6.82
N ILE A 189 3.26 17.66 5.71
CA ILE A 189 3.72 18.75 4.85
C ILE A 189 2.54 19.52 4.26
N ASP A 190 1.50 18.81 3.80
CA ASP A 190 0.31 19.40 3.17
C ASP A 190 -0.52 20.21 4.18
N PHE A 191 -0.66 19.72 5.41
CA PHE A 191 -1.41 20.39 6.47
C PHE A 191 -0.61 21.43 7.25
N ALA A 192 0.70 21.58 6.98
CA ALA A 192 1.52 22.56 7.68
C ALA A 192 1.26 23.99 7.18
N VAL A 193 0.79 24.85 8.07
CA VAL A 193 0.52 26.27 7.83
C VAL A 193 1.33 27.11 8.79
N LYS A 194 2.11 28.09 8.29
CA LYS A 194 2.96 28.99 9.08
C LYS A 194 3.82 28.27 10.13
N GLY A 195 4.41 27.13 9.75
CA GLY A 195 5.30 26.35 10.64
C GLY A 195 4.58 25.57 11.73
N ARG A 196 3.29 25.33 11.60
CA ARG A 196 2.49 24.55 12.55
C ARG A 196 1.50 23.63 11.83
N ILE A 197 1.16 22.52 12.48
CA ILE A 197 0.11 21.60 12.07
C ILE A 197 -1.04 21.71 13.07
N HIS A 198 -2.26 21.87 12.57
CA HIS A 198 -3.48 22.00 13.35
C HIS A 198 -4.40 20.79 13.14
N PRO A 199 -4.22 19.68 13.88
CA PRO A 199 -5.05 18.49 13.74
C PRO A 199 -6.45 18.72 14.30
N SER A 200 -7.43 18.02 13.75
CA SER A 200 -8.77 17.93 14.36
C SER A 200 -8.81 16.73 15.30
N TYR A 201 -9.40 16.90 16.48
CA TYR A 201 -9.59 15.85 17.48
C TYR A 201 -11.07 15.46 17.56
N ASN A 202 -11.33 14.15 17.58
CA ASN A 202 -12.69 13.60 17.60
C ASN A 202 -12.87 12.72 18.86
N HIS A 203 -13.85 13.07 19.70
CA HIS A 203 -14.05 12.45 21.01
C HIS A 203 -14.99 11.23 21.00
N CYS A 204 -15.89 11.11 20.01
CA CYS A 204 -16.98 10.13 20.04
C CYS A 204 -17.03 9.20 18.83
N ILE A 205 -15.93 9.06 18.08
CA ILE A 205 -15.91 8.25 16.85
C ILE A 205 -15.52 6.79 17.12
N THR A 206 -14.67 6.55 18.11
CA THR A 206 -14.19 5.19 18.40
C THR A 206 -15.13 4.47 19.37
N GLN A 207 -15.47 3.21 19.08
CA GLN A 207 -16.28 2.37 19.98
C GLN A 207 -15.67 2.18 21.37
N THR A 208 -14.32 2.32 21.46
CA THR A 208 -13.57 2.15 22.72
C THR A 208 -13.46 3.43 23.54
N GLY A 209 -14.09 4.55 23.12
CA GLY A 209 -14.00 5.84 23.79
C GLY A 209 -12.62 6.52 23.68
N ARG A 210 -11.71 5.99 22.84
CA ARG A 210 -10.40 6.64 22.63
C ARG A 210 -10.57 7.91 21.81
N LEU A 211 -9.74 8.91 22.12
CA LEU A 211 -9.60 10.09 21.29
C LEU A 211 -9.02 9.68 19.92
N SER A 212 -9.56 10.22 18.85
CA SER A 212 -8.98 10.07 17.51
C SER A 212 -8.61 11.42 16.92
N SER A 213 -7.62 11.46 16.02
CA SER A 213 -7.24 12.68 15.32
C SER A 213 -7.26 12.51 13.81
N SER A 214 -7.54 13.61 13.12
CA SER A 214 -7.61 13.66 11.65
C SER A 214 -7.11 15.02 11.14
N LYS A 215 -6.75 15.06 9.87
CA LYS A 215 -6.32 16.28 9.14
C LYS A 215 -5.13 17.01 9.78
N PRO A 216 -3.98 16.38 9.95
CA PRO A 216 -3.65 14.97 9.77
C PRO A 216 -3.86 14.12 11.03
N ASN A 217 -3.75 12.77 10.91
CA ASN A 217 -3.79 11.90 12.07
C ASN A 217 -2.44 11.94 12.81
N MET A 218 -2.40 12.63 13.95
CA MET A 218 -1.19 12.80 14.77
C MET A 218 -1.00 11.69 15.81
N GLN A 219 -1.93 10.75 15.94
CA GLN A 219 -1.86 9.68 16.94
C GLN A 219 -1.18 8.40 16.42
N ASN A 220 -0.97 8.30 15.11
CA ASN A 220 -0.36 7.14 14.47
C ASN A 220 1.14 7.34 14.16
N ILE A 221 1.81 8.28 14.81
CA ILE A 221 3.25 8.50 14.60
C ILE A 221 3.99 7.24 15.06
N SER A 222 4.75 6.63 14.14
CA SER A 222 5.58 5.48 14.47
C SER A 222 6.73 5.89 15.37
N GLY A 223 6.84 5.29 16.55
CA GLY A 223 7.98 5.50 17.47
C GLY A 223 9.28 4.78 17.05
N LYS A 224 9.30 4.14 15.86
CA LYS A 224 10.47 3.47 15.30
C LYS A 224 11.09 4.29 14.18
N SER A 225 11.67 5.43 14.53
CA SER A 225 12.67 6.12 13.71
C SER A 225 13.99 6.09 14.49
N GLN A 226 14.68 4.99 14.42
CA GLN A 226 16.11 4.89 14.68
C GLN A 226 16.73 4.04 13.58
#